data_cd53eed2f34d85e58eccd3827f94882b
#
_entry.id   cd53eed2f34d85e58eccd3827f94882b
#
_cell.length_a   1.000
_cell.length_b   1.000
_cell.length_c   1.000
_cell.angle_alpha   90.00
_cell.angle_beta   90.00
_cell.angle_gamma   90.00
#
_symmetry.space_group_name_H-M   'P 1'
#
loop_
_entity.id
_entity.type
_entity.pdbx_description
1 polymer ?
#
loop_
_entity_poly.entity_id
_entity_poly.type
_entity_poly.pdbx_seq_one_letter_code
_entity_poly.pdbx_strand_id
1 'polypeptide(L)'
;TRQGQIVDKKARDAQSIRVQADKLDQLIDLVGELVIAGASANLLAQKSRQGELVEATSILSRLVENIRDAALQLRMVQIGETFNRFHRVVRDVSKELGKDIELVINGGETELDKTVVEKIGDPLMHLVRNSLDHGIEAAELRRERGKPATGRVSLNAFHDSGNIVIEIADDGGGLDRERIRAKAIERELIAPDATLSDGEIINLIFEPGFSTADKVSKLSGRGVGMDVVRRNIQSLRGSVEVASSEGRGSTFTIRLPLTLAIIDGFLVGIDNDAYVIPLDAIVECIEHRALGAQRNYLNLRGEALPFIRLRDLFEIETPAPARESIVVVQF
;
A
#
# COMPACT_ATOMS: atom_id res chain seq x y z
N THR A 1 15.01 19.67 -33.71
CA THR A 1 16.20 20.52 -33.63
C THR A 1 16.18 21.22 -32.28
N ARG A 2 17.34 21.37 -31.58
CA ARG A 2 17.50 21.92 -30.23
C ARG A 2 16.75 23.25 -29.95
N GLN A 3 16.60 24.09 -30.95
CA GLN A 3 15.87 25.37 -30.81
C GLN A 3 14.34 25.20 -30.62
N GLY A 4 13.71 24.23 -31.27
CA GLY A 4 12.28 23.95 -31.11
C GLY A 4 11.94 23.43 -29.70
N GLN A 5 12.79 22.61 -29.10
CA GLN A 5 12.60 22.09 -27.73
C GLN A 5 12.79 23.16 -26.65
N ILE A 6 13.62 24.20 -26.90
CA ILE A 6 13.83 25.31 -25.95
C ILE A 6 12.63 26.28 -25.95
N VAL A 7 12.01 26.50 -27.11
CA VAL A 7 10.84 27.37 -27.24
C VAL A 7 9.61 26.73 -26.61
N ASP A 8 9.40 25.41 -26.79
CA ASP A 8 8.31 24.68 -26.16
C ASP A 8 8.43 24.60 -24.64
N LYS A 9 9.67 24.43 -24.13
CA LYS A 9 9.92 24.44 -22.68
C LYS A 9 9.66 25.79 -22.04
N LYS A 10 10.07 26.89 -22.68
CA LYS A 10 9.77 28.27 -22.23
C LYS A 10 8.27 28.62 -22.28
N ALA A 11 7.53 28.11 -23.26
CA ALA A 11 6.09 28.34 -23.38
C ALA A 11 5.30 27.57 -22.29
N ARG A 12 5.75 26.36 -21.91
CA ARG A 12 5.18 25.59 -20.78
C ARG A 12 5.49 26.20 -19.43
N ASP A 13 6.71 26.69 -19.23
CA ASP A 13 7.11 27.38 -17.98
C ASP A 13 6.35 28.71 -17.76
N ALA A 14 5.89 29.37 -18.84
CA ALA A 14 5.12 30.61 -18.76
C ALA A 14 3.65 30.42 -18.29
N GLN A 15 3.13 29.18 -18.30
CA GLN A 15 1.78 28.84 -17.85
C GLN A 15 1.76 28.12 -16.50
N SER A 16 2.92 27.85 -15.87
CA SER A 16 2.97 27.17 -14.59
C SER A 16 2.90 28.16 -13.43
N ILE A 17 2.06 27.84 -12.44
CA ILE A 17 1.97 28.59 -11.17
C ILE A 17 2.65 27.74 -10.10
N ARG A 18 3.60 28.32 -9.38
CA ARG A 18 4.21 27.66 -8.22
C ARG A 18 3.33 27.84 -6.99
N VAL A 19 2.82 26.72 -6.48
CA VAL A 19 2.05 26.69 -5.23
C VAL A 19 2.90 26.04 -4.15
N GLN A 20 2.86 26.56 -2.93
CA GLN A 20 3.51 25.94 -1.78
C GLN A 20 2.80 24.65 -1.43
N ALA A 21 3.54 23.58 -1.12
CA ALA A 21 2.98 22.27 -0.81
C ALA A 21 1.99 22.34 0.35
N ASP A 22 2.32 23.06 1.42
CA ASP A 22 1.47 23.21 2.61
C ASP A 22 0.08 23.79 2.28
N LYS A 23 -0.01 24.65 1.25
CA LYS A 23 -1.31 25.21 0.81
C LYS A 23 -2.15 24.21 0.05
N LEU A 24 -1.52 23.30 -0.71
CA LEU A 24 -2.21 22.19 -1.33
C LEU A 24 -2.69 21.17 -0.29
N ASP A 25 -1.87 20.90 0.72
CA ASP A 25 -2.26 20.03 1.83
C ASP A 25 -3.47 20.59 2.58
N GLN A 26 -3.45 21.88 2.93
CA GLN A 26 -4.61 22.57 3.54
C GLN A 26 -5.86 22.53 2.66
N LEU A 27 -5.72 22.68 1.34
CA LEU A 27 -6.85 22.59 0.41
C LEU A 27 -7.46 21.18 0.44
N ILE A 28 -6.64 20.14 0.45
CA ILE A 28 -7.08 18.75 0.51
C ILE A 28 -7.80 18.45 1.83
N ASP A 29 -7.28 18.94 2.96
CA ASP A 29 -7.92 18.81 4.27
C ASP A 29 -9.31 19.45 4.26
N LEU A 30 -9.44 20.69 3.77
CA LEU A 30 -10.73 21.38 3.65
C LEU A 30 -11.69 20.65 2.72
N VAL A 31 -11.21 20.07 1.64
CA VAL A 31 -12.04 19.25 0.74
C VAL A 31 -12.50 17.98 1.46
N GLY A 32 -11.63 17.38 2.28
CA GLY A 32 -12.01 16.24 3.13
C GLY A 32 -13.14 16.59 4.10
N GLU A 33 -13.05 17.72 4.79
CA GLU A 33 -14.14 18.23 5.66
C GLU A 33 -15.43 18.48 4.88
N LEU A 34 -15.32 19.03 3.66
CA LEU A 34 -16.46 19.28 2.81
C LEU A 34 -17.16 18.00 2.35
N VAL A 35 -16.41 16.93 2.06
CA VAL A 35 -16.93 15.58 1.75
C VAL A 35 -17.74 15.05 2.94
N ILE A 36 -17.21 15.14 4.16
CA ILE A 36 -17.89 14.68 5.38
C ILE A 36 -19.17 15.49 5.63
N ALA A 37 -19.11 16.81 5.51
CA ALA A 37 -20.29 17.68 5.69
C ALA A 37 -21.35 17.40 4.62
N GLY A 38 -20.95 17.20 3.36
CA GLY A 38 -21.86 16.86 2.26
C GLY A 38 -22.53 15.50 2.44
N ALA A 39 -21.80 14.49 2.90
CA ALA A 39 -22.34 13.17 3.22
C ALA A 39 -23.37 13.25 4.38
N SER A 40 -23.06 14.01 5.43
CA SER A 40 -23.98 14.25 6.55
C SER A 40 -25.26 14.96 6.11
N ALA A 41 -25.13 16.00 5.27
CA ALA A 41 -26.28 16.71 4.71
C ALA A 41 -27.16 15.79 3.85
N ASN A 42 -26.55 14.95 3.02
CA ASN A 42 -27.28 13.98 2.18
C ASN A 42 -28.03 12.95 3.06
N LEU A 43 -27.42 12.44 4.12
CA LEU A 43 -28.08 11.52 5.05
C LEU A 43 -29.29 12.17 5.73
N LEU A 44 -29.18 13.43 6.18
CA LEU A 44 -30.30 14.20 6.77
C LEU A 44 -31.41 14.45 5.75
N ALA A 45 -31.06 14.78 4.50
CA ALA A 45 -31.99 14.95 3.41
C ALA A 45 -32.80 13.67 3.15
N GLN A 46 -32.15 12.52 3.08
CA GLN A 46 -32.82 11.23 2.93
C GLN A 46 -33.78 10.92 4.10
N LYS A 47 -33.37 11.21 5.33
CA LYS A 47 -34.24 11.05 6.53
C LYS A 47 -35.45 11.98 6.50
N SER A 48 -35.32 13.18 5.94
CA SER A 48 -36.42 14.16 5.83
C SER A 48 -37.51 13.73 4.85
N ARG A 49 -37.23 12.80 3.94
CA ARG A 49 -38.11 12.34 2.84
C ARG A 49 -38.60 13.47 1.89
N GLN A 50 -37.89 14.59 1.86
CA GLN A 50 -38.19 15.70 0.94
C GLN A 50 -37.39 15.51 -0.35
N GLY A 51 -38.10 15.18 -1.45
CA GLY A 51 -37.47 14.85 -2.74
C GLY A 51 -36.55 15.94 -3.27
N GLU A 52 -36.99 17.20 -3.21
CA GLU A 52 -36.21 18.37 -3.66
C GLU A 52 -34.89 18.52 -2.85
N LEU A 53 -34.94 18.26 -1.55
CA LEU A 53 -33.76 18.33 -0.69
C LEU A 53 -32.78 17.20 -0.99
N VAL A 54 -33.27 15.99 -1.23
CA VAL A 54 -32.45 14.84 -1.65
C VAL A 54 -31.77 15.10 -2.98
N GLU A 55 -32.49 15.67 -3.94
CA GLU A 55 -31.92 16.05 -5.25
C GLU A 55 -30.84 17.11 -5.09
N ALA A 56 -31.10 18.19 -4.34
CA ALA A 56 -30.14 19.26 -4.11
C ALA A 56 -28.86 18.77 -3.43
N THR A 57 -28.98 17.92 -2.40
CA THR A 57 -27.79 17.33 -1.71
C THR A 57 -27.04 16.34 -2.58
N SER A 58 -27.70 15.61 -3.49
CA SER A 58 -27.04 14.73 -4.45
C SER A 58 -26.23 15.53 -5.48
N ILE A 59 -26.74 16.68 -5.93
CA ILE A 59 -25.99 17.60 -6.80
C ILE A 59 -24.77 18.16 -6.06
N LEU A 60 -24.96 18.58 -4.80
CA LEU A 60 -23.87 19.07 -3.96
C LEU A 60 -22.76 18.01 -3.79
N SER A 61 -23.11 16.77 -3.45
CA SER A 61 -22.16 15.66 -3.31
C SER A 61 -21.32 15.48 -4.57
N ARG A 62 -21.94 15.49 -5.74
CA ARG A 62 -21.23 15.36 -7.02
C ARG A 62 -20.29 16.55 -7.30
N LEU A 63 -20.66 17.77 -6.92
CA LEU A 63 -19.79 18.94 -7.05
C LEU A 63 -18.59 18.84 -6.11
N VAL A 64 -18.80 18.37 -4.89
CA VAL A 64 -17.74 18.12 -3.89
C VAL A 64 -16.76 17.07 -4.40
N GLU A 65 -17.24 15.98 -4.99
CA GLU A 65 -16.40 14.96 -5.64
C GLU A 65 -15.55 15.55 -6.76
N ASN A 66 -16.16 16.36 -7.64
CA ASN A 66 -15.42 17.01 -8.73
C ASN A 66 -14.32 17.96 -8.20
N ILE A 67 -14.61 18.72 -7.12
CA ILE A 67 -13.62 19.61 -6.48
C ILE A 67 -12.49 18.77 -5.88
N ARG A 68 -12.82 17.67 -5.21
CA ARG A 68 -11.83 16.74 -4.66
C ARG A 68 -10.88 16.22 -5.74
N ASP A 69 -11.44 15.73 -6.84
CA ASP A 69 -10.65 15.15 -7.93
C ASP A 69 -9.75 16.21 -8.58
N ALA A 70 -10.26 17.44 -8.78
CA ALA A 70 -9.46 18.55 -9.27
C ALA A 70 -8.34 18.94 -8.30
N ALA A 71 -8.60 18.97 -6.98
CA ALA A 71 -7.60 19.26 -5.96
C ALA A 71 -6.50 18.18 -5.92
N LEU A 72 -6.88 16.91 -6.05
CA LEU A 72 -5.92 15.80 -6.13
C LEU A 72 -5.04 15.89 -7.37
N GLN A 73 -5.61 16.22 -8.55
CA GLN A 73 -4.82 16.40 -9.76
C GLN A 73 -3.74 17.49 -9.62
N LEU A 74 -3.98 18.56 -8.84
CA LEU A 74 -2.98 19.59 -8.59
C LEU A 74 -1.78 19.09 -7.77
N ARG A 75 -1.91 17.97 -7.07
CA ARG A 75 -0.86 17.36 -6.23
C ARG A 75 -0.12 16.22 -6.91
N MET A 76 -0.59 15.78 -8.08
CA MET A 76 0.03 14.68 -8.81
C MET A 76 1.42 15.09 -9.33
N VAL A 77 2.39 14.17 -9.21
CA VAL A 77 3.75 14.32 -9.71
C VAL A 77 4.16 13.05 -10.45
N GLN A 78 5.02 13.21 -11.46
CA GLN A 78 5.51 12.07 -12.25
C GLN A 78 6.49 11.23 -11.43
N ILE A 79 6.32 9.90 -11.45
CA ILE A 79 7.19 8.96 -10.74
C ILE A 79 8.60 8.88 -11.35
N GLY A 80 8.78 9.36 -12.57
CA GLY A 80 10.04 9.29 -13.32
C GLY A 80 11.23 9.89 -12.59
N GLU A 81 11.03 10.93 -11.79
CA GLU A 81 12.10 11.51 -10.97
C GLU A 81 12.62 10.51 -9.92
N THR A 82 11.72 9.73 -9.32
CA THR A 82 12.09 8.66 -8.38
C THR A 82 12.77 7.51 -9.10
N PHE A 83 12.25 7.08 -10.24
CA PHE A 83 12.85 6.01 -11.04
C PHE A 83 14.25 6.36 -11.54
N ASN A 84 14.48 7.59 -11.93
CA ASN A 84 15.79 8.04 -12.40
C ASN A 84 16.90 7.94 -11.33
N ARG A 85 16.56 8.00 -10.05
CA ARG A 85 17.52 7.80 -8.94
C ARG A 85 18.08 6.37 -8.94
N PHE A 86 17.30 5.39 -9.40
CA PHE A 86 17.71 3.99 -9.41
C PHE A 86 18.84 3.71 -10.43
N HIS A 87 19.00 4.49 -11.51
CA HIS A 87 20.14 4.34 -12.43
C HIS A 87 21.48 4.42 -11.69
N ARG A 88 21.59 5.35 -10.73
CA ARG A 88 22.80 5.49 -9.94
C ARG A 88 23.00 4.28 -9.03
N VAL A 89 21.93 3.86 -8.33
CA VAL A 89 21.98 2.72 -7.41
C VAL A 89 22.36 1.45 -8.13
N VAL A 90 21.69 1.16 -9.26
CA VAL A 90 21.99 -0.04 -10.06
C VAL A 90 23.45 -0.04 -10.50
N ARG A 91 23.96 1.10 -11.00
CA ARG A 91 25.36 1.21 -11.43
C ARG A 91 26.34 0.99 -10.28
N ASP A 92 26.08 1.58 -9.11
CA ASP A 92 26.99 1.51 -7.96
C ASP A 92 26.99 0.08 -7.37
N VAL A 93 25.81 -0.55 -7.19
CA VAL A 93 25.66 -1.93 -6.70
C VAL A 93 26.20 -2.95 -7.72
N SER A 94 25.95 -2.76 -9.02
CA SER A 94 26.50 -3.65 -10.07
C SER A 94 28.02 -3.72 -10.02
N LYS A 95 28.68 -2.57 -9.83
CA LYS A 95 30.15 -2.52 -9.69
C LYS A 95 30.63 -3.25 -8.43
N GLU A 96 29.92 -3.05 -7.31
CA GLU A 96 30.25 -3.68 -6.03
C GLU A 96 30.13 -5.21 -6.11
N LEU A 97 29.08 -5.70 -6.77
CA LEU A 97 28.79 -7.13 -6.93
C LEU A 97 29.57 -7.77 -8.10
N GLY A 98 30.25 -6.98 -8.95
CA GLY A 98 30.90 -7.48 -10.16
C GLY A 98 29.94 -8.05 -11.19
N LYS A 99 28.68 -7.58 -11.19
CA LYS A 99 27.64 -8.00 -12.14
C LYS A 99 27.41 -6.92 -13.18
N ASP A 100 27.14 -7.30 -14.42
CA ASP A 100 26.69 -6.38 -15.47
C ASP A 100 25.16 -6.40 -15.51
N ILE A 101 24.51 -5.27 -15.21
CA ILE A 101 23.05 -5.18 -15.07
C ILE A 101 22.53 -3.95 -15.79
N GLU A 102 21.58 -4.18 -16.69
CA GLU A 102 20.82 -3.15 -17.40
C GLU A 102 19.55 -2.80 -16.62
N LEU A 103 19.29 -1.51 -16.40
CA LEU A 103 18.04 -1.00 -15.86
C LEU A 103 17.18 -0.43 -16.99
N VAL A 104 15.97 -0.97 -17.14
CA VAL A 104 14.96 -0.49 -18.10
C VAL A 104 13.84 0.19 -17.33
N ILE A 105 13.50 1.42 -17.71
CA ILE A 105 12.42 2.20 -17.08
C ILE A 105 11.35 2.51 -18.13
N ASN A 106 10.08 2.18 -17.81
CA ASN A 106 8.91 2.51 -18.61
C ASN A 106 7.86 3.19 -17.71
N GLY A 107 7.02 4.05 -18.32
CA GLY A 107 5.94 4.69 -17.60
C GLY A 107 6.39 5.73 -16.58
N GLY A 108 7.56 6.33 -16.78
CA GLY A 108 8.05 7.41 -15.90
C GLY A 108 7.16 8.65 -15.90
N GLU A 109 6.31 8.81 -16.90
CA GLU A 109 5.28 9.85 -17.02
C GLU A 109 4.03 9.58 -16.17
N THR A 110 3.89 8.39 -15.58
CA THR A 110 2.76 8.05 -14.70
C THR A 110 2.75 8.98 -13.49
N GLU A 111 1.59 9.61 -13.28
CA GLU A 111 1.38 10.58 -12.21
C GLU A 111 0.82 9.91 -10.97
N LEU A 112 1.39 10.25 -9.82
CA LEU A 112 0.98 9.78 -8.49
C LEU A 112 0.91 10.95 -7.53
N ASP A 113 0.14 10.78 -6.45
CA ASP A 113 0.16 11.73 -5.35
C ASP A 113 1.59 11.90 -4.81
N LYS A 114 1.97 13.15 -4.55
CA LYS A 114 3.31 13.50 -4.07
C LYS A 114 3.70 12.74 -2.80
N THR A 115 2.79 12.59 -1.83
CA THR A 115 3.05 11.86 -0.58
C THR A 115 3.31 10.38 -0.85
N VAL A 116 2.60 9.80 -1.82
CA VAL A 116 2.82 8.41 -2.25
C VAL A 116 4.20 8.27 -2.87
N VAL A 117 4.59 9.19 -3.78
CA VAL A 117 5.91 9.17 -4.42
C VAL A 117 7.04 9.30 -3.39
N GLU A 118 6.88 10.14 -2.37
CA GLU A 118 7.86 10.31 -1.29
C GLU A 118 8.01 9.04 -0.43
N LYS A 119 6.90 8.37 -0.11
CA LYS A 119 6.90 7.18 0.76
C LYS A 119 7.23 5.88 0.04
N ILE A 120 6.89 5.76 -1.26
CA ILE A 120 7.13 4.53 -2.02
C ILE A 120 8.60 4.34 -2.41
N GLY A 121 9.40 5.41 -2.38
CA GLY A 121 10.80 5.38 -2.79
C GLY A 121 11.65 4.36 -2.04
N ASP A 122 11.50 4.26 -0.72
CA ASP A 122 12.24 3.31 0.12
C ASP A 122 11.84 1.85 -0.14
N PRO A 123 10.55 1.47 -0.18
CA PRO A 123 10.10 0.15 -0.63
C PRO A 123 10.66 -0.26 -2.00
N LEU A 124 10.55 0.63 -3.01
CA LEU A 124 11.08 0.35 -4.35
C LEU A 124 12.60 0.15 -4.34
N MET A 125 13.32 0.97 -3.58
CA MET A 125 14.77 0.83 -3.42
C MET A 125 15.14 -0.53 -2.85
N HIS A 126 14.37 -1.02 -1.87
CA HIS A 126 14.62 -2.32 -1.27
C HIS A 126 14.37 -3.47 -2.26
N LEU A 127 13.27 -3.40 -3.02
CA LEU A 127 12.95 -4.40 -4.04
C LEU A 127 14.00 -4.42 -5.16
N VAL A 128 14.37 -3.25 -5.69
CA VAL A 128 15.44 -3.15 -6.71
C VAL A 128 16.75 -3.74 -6.18
N ARG A 129 17.14 -3.41 -4.96
CA ARG A 129 18.35 -3.97 -4.35
C ARG A 129 18.27 -5.49 -4.22
N ASN A 130 17.14 -6.06 -3.79
CA ASN A 130 16.96 -7.50 -3.72
C ASN A 130 17.11 -8.17 -5.09
N SER A 131 16.56 -7.56 -6.14
CA SER A 131 16.76 -8.06 -7.49
C SER A 131 18.25 -8.07 -7.91
N LEU A 132 19.01 -7.01 -7.56
CA LEU A 132 20.44 -6.92 -7.88
C LEU A 132 21.27 -7.92 -7.06
N ASP A 133 21.06 -7.98 -5.75
CA ASP A 133 21.88 -8.78 -4.82
C ASP A 133 21.59 -10.26 -4.98
N HIS A 134 20.32 -10.63 -4.96
CA HIS A 134 19.84 -12.02 -4.83
C HIS A 134 19.14 -12.54 -6.09
N GLY A 135 18.49 -11.67 -6.88
CA GLY A 135 17.77 -12.06 -8.10
C GLY A 135 18.73 -12.41 -9.22
N ILE A 136 19.53 -11.43 -9.67
CA ILE A 136 20.44 -11.60 -10.81
C ILE A 136 21.63 -12.49 -10.43
N GLU A 137 21.86 -13.54 -11.23
CA GLU A 137 23.00 -14.46 -11.08
C GLU A 137 24.30 -13.83 -11.58
N ALA A 138 25.44 -14.39 -11.17
CA ALA A 138 26.76 -14.07 -11.73
C ALA A 138 26.81 -14.41 -13.23
N ALA A 139 27.62 -13.68 -13.99
CA ALA A 139 27.69 -13.79 -15.46
C ALA A 139 28.01 -15.21 -15.94
N GLU A 140 28.86 -15.95 -15.20
CA GLU A 140 29.24 -17.34 -15.49
C GLU A 140 28.03 -18.25 -15.43
N LEU A 141 27.26 -18.20 -14.31
CA LEU A 141 26.08 -19.02 -14.09
C LEU A 141 24.97 -18.69 -15.09
N ARG A 142 24.83 -17.41 -15.47
CA ARG A 142 23.88 -16.99 -16.50
C ARG A 142 24.21 -17.64 -17.85
N ARG A 143 25.49 -17.65 -18.25
CA ARG A 143 25.92 -18.30 -19.49
C ARG A 143 25.70 -19.81 -19.48
N GLU A 144 25.96 -20.47 -18.35
CA GLU A 144 25.67 -21.90 -18.15
C GLU A 144 24.18 -22.22 -18.31
N ARG A 145 23.31 -21.30 -17.90
CA ARG A 145 21.85 -21.41 -18.04
C ARG A 145 21.32 -20.92 -19.40
N GLY A 146 22.20 -20.57 -20.33
CA GLY A 146 21.81 -20.08 -21.67
C GLY A 146 21.24 -18.66 -21.68
N LYS A 147 21.49 -17.87 -20.63
CA LYS A 147 21.06 -16.46 -20.54
C LYS A 147 22.15 -15.51 -21.02
N PRO A 148 21.80 -14.26 -21.43
CA PRO A 148 22.78 -13.19 -21.64
C PRO A 148 23.62 -12.96 -20.39
N ALA A 149 24.90 -12.61 -20.53
CA ALA A 149 25.77 -12.32 -19.41
C ALA A 149 25.31 -11.09 -18.61
N THR A 150 24.74 -10.09 -19.29
CA THR A 150 24.11 -8.92 -18.70
C THR A 150 22.74 -9.29 -18.16
N GLY A 151 22.51 -9.04 -16.88
CA GLY A 151 21.19 -9.17 -16.25
C GLY A 151 20.31 -7.98 -16.56
N ARG A 152 19.00 -8.14 -16.51
CA ARG A 152 18.04 -7.07 -16.72
C ARG A 152 17.13 -6.90 -15.51
N VAL A 153 17.00 -5.65 -15.05
CA VAL A 153 15.99 -5.23 -14.10
C VAL A 153 15.10 -4.19 -14.77
N SER A 154 13.81 -4.34 -14.70
CA SER A 154 12.84 -3.40 -15.28
C SER A 154 11.94 -2.80 -14.21
N LEU A 155 11.71 -1.49 -14.34
CA LEU A 155 10.72 -0.72 -13.58
C LEU A 155 9.66 -0.26 -14.56
N ASN A 156 8.41 -0.56 -14.25
CA ASN A 156 7.28 -0.19 -15.08
C ASN A 156 6.20 0.43 -14.21
N ALA A 157 5.59 1.54 -14.63
CA ALA A 157 4.46 2.15 -13.95
C ALA A 157 3.35 2.47 -14.94
N PHE A 158 2.11 2.18 -14.59
CA PHE A 158 0.94 2.46 -15.42
C PHE A 158 -0.34 2.51 -14.58
N HIS A 159 -1.40 3.05 -15.17
CA HIS A 159 -2.73 3.05 -14.59
C HIS A 159 -3.48 1.78 -15.01
N ASP A 160 -4.09 1.11 -14.03
CA ASP A 160 -4.96 -0.05 -14.26
C ASP A 160 -6.16 -0.01 -13.33
N SER A 161 -7.35 0.11 -13.93
CA SER A 161 -8.65 -0.04 -13.23
C SER A 161 -8.79 0.81 -11.96
N GLY A 162 -8.36 2.10 -12.03
CA GLY A 162 -8.43 3.02 -10.88
C GLY A 162 -7.31 2.86 -9.86
N ASN A 163 -6.33 2.02 -10.17
CA ASN A 163 -5.10 1.88 -9.39
C ASN A 163 -3.89 2.32 -10.22
N ILE A 164 -2.83 2.65 -9.52
CA ILE A 164 -1.49 2.75 -10.09
C ILE A 164 -0.79 1.43 -9.84
N VAL A 165 -0.27 0.84 -10.90
CA VAL A 165 0.49 -0.40 -10.83
C VAL A 165 1.97 -0.06 -11.05
N ILE A 166 2.82 -0.52 -10.14
CA ILE A 166 4.28 -0.44 -10.26
C ILE A 166 4.83 -1.85 -10.26
N GLU A 167 5.53 -2.21 -11.31
CA GLU A 167 6.16 -3.52 -11.46
C GLU A 167 7.68 -3.38 -11.40
N ILE A 168 8.30 -4.23 -10.60
CA ILE A 168 9.74 -4.44 -10.56
C ILE A 168 10.01 -5.87 -10.99
N ALA A 169 10.61 -6.06 -12.15
CA ALA A 169 10.91 -7.39 -12.67
C ALA A 169 12.41 -7.57 -12.92
N ASP A 170 12.91 -8.76 -12.60
CA ASP A 170 14.25 -9.21 -12.93
C ASP A 170 14.21 -10.48 -13.77
N ASP A 171 15.24 -10.70 -14.59
CA ASP A 171 15.46 -11.90 -15.39
C ASP A 171 16.44 -12.89 -14.71
N GLY A 172 16.50 -12.82 -13.38
CA GLY A 172 17.43 -13.59 -12.57
C GLY A 172 17.04 -15.05 -12.32
N GLY A 173 17.55 -15.62 -11.24
CA GLY A 173 17.36 -17.03 -10.89
C GLY A 173 15.94 -17.38 -10.43
N GLY A 174 15.13 -16.39 -10.11
CA GLY A 174 13.83 -16.59 -9.46
C GLY A 174 13.97 -16.91 -7.98
N LEU A 175 12.84 -17.19 -7.34
CA LEU A 175 12.76 -17.57 -5.94
C LEU A 175 12.76 -19.10 -5.81
N ASP A 176 13.68 -19.61 -5.00
CA ASP A 176 13.79 -21.03 -4.68
C ASP A 176 12.74 -21.40 -3.62
N ARG A 177 11.67 -22.05 -4.07
CA ARG A 177 10.53 -22.45 -3.24
C ARG A 177 10.88 -23.47 -2.18
N GLU A 178 11.75 -24.42 -2.51
CA GLU A 178 12.21 -25.44 -1.55
C GLU A 178 12.99 -24.81 -0.40
N ARG A 179 13.86 -23.86 -0.71
CA ARG A 179 14.61 -23.09 0.28
C ARG A 179 13.71 -22.21 1.13
N ILE A 180 12.70 -21.56 0.53
CA ILE A 180 11.69 -20.76 1.26
C ILE A 180 10.93 -21.66 2.21
N ARG A 181 10.42 -22.81 1.75
CA ARG A 181 9.68 -23.77 2.57
C ARG A 181 10.53 -24.30 3.72
N ALA A 182 11.76 -24.74 3.45
CA ALA A 182 12.67 -25.24 4.48
C ALA A 182 12.93 -24.18 5.57
N LYS A 183 13.12 -22.91 5.16
CA LYS A 183 13.33 -21.80 6.09
C LYS A 183 12.09 -21.47 6.91
N ALA A 184 10.90 -21.56 6.31
CA ALA A 184 9.63 -21.35 7.00
C ALA A 184 9.36 -22.43 8.06
N ILE A 185 9.71 -23.70 7.78
CA ILE A 185 9.64 -24.80 8.75
C ILE A 185 10.67 -24.59 9.89
N GLU A 186 11.92 -24.24 9.55
CA GLU A 186 12.98 -23.93 10.54
C GLU A 186 12.55 -22.83 11.52
N ARG A 187 11.74 -21.88 11.05
CA ARG A 187 11.23 -20.74 11.83
C ARG A 187 9.86 -20.97 12.46
N GLU A 188 9.34 -22.18 12.37
CA GLU A 188 8.03 -22.55 12.94
C GLU A 188 6.84 -21.73 12.37
N LEU A 189 7.01 -21.12 11.17
CA LEU A 189 5.95 -20.38 10.50
C LEU A 189 4.91 -21.31 9.86
N ILE A 190 5.34 -22.51 9.46
CA ILE A 190 4.47 -23.55 8.90
C ILE A 190 4.85 -24.92 9.49
N ALA A 191 3.86 -25.80 9.60
CA ALA A 191 4.11 -27.18 9.98
C ALA A 191 4.83 -27.94 8.86
N PRO A 192 5.68 -28.95 9.17
CA PRO A 192 6.42 -29.72 8.15
C PRO A 192 5.53 -30.45 7.14
N ASP A 193 4.31 -30.81 7.53
CA ASP A 193 3.28 -31.51 6.76
C ASP A 193 2.28 -30.55 6.10
N ALA A 194 2.44 -29.24 6.25
CA ALA A 194 1.55 -28.24 5.65
C ALA A 194 1.55 -28.35 4.12
N THR A 195 0.36 -28.45 3.54
CA THR A 195 0.16 -28.45 2.09
C THR A 195 -0.13 -27.04 1.62
N LEU A 196 0.86 -26.38 1.03
CA LEU A 196 0.76 -25.03 0.49
C LEU A 196 0.93 -25.05 -1.03
N SER A 197 0.23 -24.17 -1.70
CA SER A 197 0.45 -23.89 -3.13
C SER A 197 1.76 -23.13 -3.34
N ASP A 198 2.28 -23.15 -4.56
CA ASP A 198 3.49 -22.42 -4.94
C ASP A 198 3.41 -20.92 -4.59
N GLY A 199 2.25 -20.31 -4.81
CA GLY A 199 2.01 -18.90 -4.47
C GLY A 199 2.02 -18.63 -2.97
N GLU A 200 1.45 -19.52 -2.16
CA GLU A 200 1.48 -19.41 -0.70
C GLU A 200 2.91 -19.55 -0.16
N ILE A 201 3.69 -20.49 -0.71
CA ILE A 201 5.10 -20.65 -0.32
C ILE A 201 5.89 -19.38 -0.63
N ILE A 202 5.73 -18.82 -1.82
CA ILE A 202 6.43 -17.58 -2.22
C ILE A 202 6.02 -16.41 -1.33
N ASN A 203 4.76 -16.31 -0.93
CA ASN A 203 4.26 -15.24 -0.07
C ASN A 203 4.83 -15.26 1.36
N LEU A 204 5.39 -16.39 1.83
CA LEU A 204 6.06 -16.48 3.12
C LEU A 204 7.27 -15.53 3.25
N ILE A 205 7.84 -15.05 2.14
CA ILE A 205 8.93 -14.06 2.18
C ILE A 205 8.53 -12.75 2.84
N PHE A 206 7.23 -12.46 2.91
CA PHE A 206 6.69 -11.26 3.53
C PHE A 206 6.34 -11.43 5.02
N GLU A 207 6.53 -12.63 5.57
CA GLU A 207 6.26 -12.87 7.00
C GLU A 207 7.29 -12.15 7.88
N PRO A 208 6.86 -11.63 9.04
CA PRO A 208 7.75 -10.89 9.94
C PRO A 208 9.02 -11.69 10.31
N GLY A 209 10.16 -11.05 10.13
CA GLY A 209 11.45 -11.67 10.42
C GLY A 209 11.88 -12.74 9.41
N PHE A 210 11.13 -13.00 8.34
CA PHE A 210 11.54 -13.92 7.29
C PHE A 210 12.65 -13.29 6.44
N SER A 211 13.87 -13.83 6.54
CA SER A 211 14.98 -13.49 5.65
C SER A 211 15.68 -14.78 5.24
N THR A 212 15.87 -14.97 3.93
CA THR A 212 16.63 -16.11 3.41
C THR A 212 18.14 -15.91 3.51
N ALA A 213 18.61 -14.70 3.87
CA ALA A 213 20.02 -14.39 4.01
C ALA A 213 20.56 -14.92 5.34
N ASP A 214 21.61 -15.73 5.29
CA ASP A 214 22.30 -16.29 6.47
C ASP A 214 23.16 -15.26 7.22
N LYS A 215 23.37 -14.08 6.64
CA LYS A 215 24.06 -12.94 7.24
C LYS A 215 23.33 -11.66 6.93
N VAL A 216 23.03 -10.88 7.97
CA VAL A 216 22.65 -9.48 7.81
C VAL A 216 23.78 -8.79 7.04
N SER A 217 23.57 -8.51 5.74
CA SER A 217 24.59 -7.82 4.95
C SER A 217 24.81 -6.46 5.59
N LYS A 218 26.08 -6.13 5.89
CA LYS A 218 26.48 -4.83 6.49
C LYS A 218 26.06 -3.62 5.64
N LEU A 219 25.64 -3.86 4.38
CA LEU A 219 25.16 -2.84 3.45
C LEU A 219 23.70 -2.44 3.66
N SER A 220 22.86 -3.32 4.23
CA SER A 220 21.47 -3.00 4.57
C SER A 220 21.38 -2.51 6.01
N GLY A 221 21.99 -1.37 6.32
CA GLY A 221 22.23 -0.82 7.65
C GLY A 221 21.03 -0.63 8.59
N ARG A 222 19.86 -1.18 8.27
CA ARG A 222 18.63 -1.11 9.08
C ARG A 222 17.88 -2.44 9.22
N GLY A 223 18.39 -3.57 8.70
CA GLY A 223 17.68 -4.86 8.84
C GLY A 223 16.26 -4.85 8.26
N VAL A 224 16.05 -4.14 7.16
CA VAL A 224 14.73 -4.02 6.52
C VAL A 224 14.43 -5.33 5.79
N GLY A 225 13.42 -6.08 6.26
CA GLY A 225 12.92 -7.28 5.61
C GLY A 225 11.79 -6.97 4.61
N MET A 226 11.35 -8.00 3.88
CA MET A 226 10.20 -7.90 2.97
C MET A 226 8.89 -7.60 3.71
N ASP A 227 8.78 -7.95 4.97
CA ASP A 227 7.68 -7.58 5.88
C ASP A 227 7.54 -6.05 6.04
N VAL A 228 8.66 -5.33 6.12
CA VAL A 228 8.66 -3.86 6.19
C VAL A 228 8.22 -3.26 4.86
N VAL A 229 8.64 -3.87 3.72
CA VAL A 229 8.16 -3.46 2.40
C VAL A 229 6.64 -3.59 2.31
N ARG A 230 6.08 -4.76 2.70
CA ARG A 230 4.63 -5.00 2.72
C ARG A 230 3.92 -3.98 3.61
N ARG A 231 4.39 -3.76 4.85
CA ARG A 231 3.83 -2.79 5.80
C ARG A 231 3.83 -1.36 5.25
N ASN A 232 4.92 -0.93 4.64
CA ASN A 232 5.00 0.42 4.06
C ASN A 232 4.03 0.58 2.89
N ILE A 233 3.88 -0.43 2.03
CA ILE A 233 2.90 -0.41 0.94
C ILE A 233 1.47 -0.43 1.48
N GLN A 234 1.19 -1.24 2.51
CA GLN A 234 -0.11 -1.28 3.17
C GLN A 234 -0.46 0.05 3.87
N SER A 235 0.54 0.75 4.44
CA SER A 235 0.32 2.10 5.01
C SER A 235 -0.11 3.13 3.96
N LEU A 236 0.21 2.88 2.69
CA LEU A 236 -0.27 3.62 1.51
C LEU A 236 -1.57 3.03 0.95
N ARG A 237 -2.20 2.07 1.66
CA ARG A 237 -3.39 1.31 1.23
C ARG A 237 -3.19 0.55 -0.07
N GLY A 238 -1.94 0.20 -0.35
CA GLY A 238 -1.57 -0.62 -1.48
C GLY A 238 -1.44 -2.09 -1.10
N SER A 239 -1.29 -2.91 -2.11
CA SER A 239 -0.93 -4.31 -2.01
C SER A 239 0.37 -4.57 -2.76
N VAL A 240 1.08 -5.62 -2.34
CA VAL A 240 2.25 -6.13 -3.05
C VAL A 240 2.08 -7.63 -3.27
N GLU A 241 2.28 -8.02 -4.50
CA GLU A 241 2.24 -9.41 -4.95
C GLU A 241 3.58 -9.77 -5.57
N VAL A 242 3.91 -11.07 -5.59
CA VAL A 242 5.13 -11.56 -6.21
C VAL A 242 4.81 -12.77 -7.08
N ALA A 243 5.25 -12.73 -8.31
CA ALA A 243 5.28 -13.86 -9.23
C ALA A 243 6.73 -14.22 -9.53
N SER A 244 7.08 -15.50 -9.39
CA SER A 244 8.44 -15.95 -9.66
C SER A 244 8.45 -17.33 -10.31
N SER A 245 9.38 -17.50 -11.23
CA SER A 245 9.66 -18.80 -11.86
C SER A 245 11.16 -19.07 -11.77
N GLU A 246 11.50 -20.22 -11.23
CA GLU A 246 12.88 -20.64 -11.09
C GLU A 246 13.59 -20.65 -12.45
N GLY A 247 14.77 -20.08 -12.50
CA GLY A 247 15.56 -19.89 -13.72
C GLY A 247 15.05 -18.79 -14.67
N ARG A 248 13.91 -18.13 -14.41
CA ARG A 248 13.34 -17.10 -15.29
C ARG A 248 13.30 -15.71 -14.68
N GLY A 249 13.35 -15.62 -13.33
CA GLY A 249 13.34 -14.37 -12.61
C GLY A 249 12.09 -14.17 -11.76
N SER A 250 11.93 -12.95 -11.23
CA SER A 250 10.81 -12.57 -10.37
C SER A 250 10.21 -11.24 -10.79
N THR A 251 8.92 -11.06 -10.53
CA THR A 251 8.19 -9.82 -10.73
C THR A 251 7.43 -9.48 -9.45
N PHE A 252 7.72 -8.33 -8.88
CA PHE A 252 6.96 -7.73 -7.79
C PHE A 252 6.00 -6.71 -8.37
N THR A 253 4.71 -6.88 -8.09
CA THR A 253 3.63 -6.00 -8.54
C THR A 253 3.07 -5.26 -7.34
N ILE A 254 3.21 -3.95 -7.31
CA ILE A 254 2.64 -3.06 -6.30
C ILE A 254 1.41 -2.40 -6.91
N ARG A 255 0.28 -2.46 -6.21
CA ARG A 255 -0.95 -1.76 -6.57
C ARG A 255 -1.25 -0.69 -5.54
N LEU A 256 -1.43 0.54 -5.98
CA LEU A 256 -1.74 1.69 -5.13
C LEU A 256 -3.03 2.34 -5.62
N PRO A 257 -3.95 2.74 -4.74
CA PRO A 257 -5.16 3.45 -5.15
C PRO A 257 -4.80 4.83 -5.72
N LEU A 258 -5.47 5.23 -6.79
CA LEU A 258 -5.27 6.54 -7.46
C LEU A 258 -5.78 7.70 -6.62
N THR A 259 -6.79 7.46 -5.80
CA THR A 259 -7.46 8.47 -4.97
C THR A 259 -7.03 8.36 -3.52
N LEU A 260 -7.16 9.45 -2.76
CA LEU A 260 -7.26 9.36 -1.31
C LEU A 260 -8.36 8.33 -1.02
N ALA A 261 -7.95 7.18 -0.47
CA ALA A 261 -8.89 6.08 -0.24
C ALA A 261 -10.05 6.60 0.62
N ILE A 262 -11.24 6.68 0.02
CA ILE A 262 -12.46 6.77 0.80
C ILE A 262 -12.52 5.46 1.56
N ILE A 263 -12.39 5.54 2.88
CA ILE A 263 -12.50 4.37 3.73
C ILE A 263 -13.96 4.16 3.97
N ASP A 264 -14.49 3.02 3.55
CA ASP A 264 -15.76 2.57 4.04
C ASP A 264 -15.64 2.38 5.54
N GLY A 265 -16.45 3.11 6.29
CA GLY A 265 -16.41 3.10 7.73
C GLY A 265 -17.68 2.52 8.32
N PHE A 266 -17.52 1.66 9.30
CA PHE A 266 -18.62 1.17 10.14
C PHE A 266 -18.87 2.16 11.26
N LEU A 267 -20.07 2.75 11.30
CA LEU A 267 -20.45 3.75 12.29
C LEU A 267 -20.87 3.06 13.58
N VAL A 268 -20.22 3.39 14.67
CA VAL A 268 -20.54 2.93 16.02
C VAL A 268 -21.01 4.10 16.85
N GLY A 269 -22.26 4.06 17.33
CA GLY A 269 -22.81 5.07 18.21
C GLY A 269 -22.57 4.73 19.69
N ILE A 270 -22.09 5.69 20.46
CA ILE A 270 -21.94 5.59 21.90
C ILE A 270 -22.57 6.83 22.52
N ASP A 271 -23.78 6.68 23.06
CA ASP A 271 -24.58 7.79 23.51
C ASP A 271 -24.89 8.81 22.40
N ASN A 272 -24.43 10.04 22.50
CA ASN A 272 -24.61 11.09 21.49
C ASN A 272 -23.43 11.16 20.50
N ASP A 273 -22.34 10.44 20.77
CA ASP A 273 -21.14 10.44 19.93
C ASP A 273 -21.15 9.29 18.94
N ALA A 274 -20.55 9.52 17.78
CA ALA A 274 -20.41 8.53 16.74
C ALA A 274 -18.93 8.36 16.39
N TYR A 275 -18.48 7.10 16.37
CA TYR A 275 -17.13 6.69 16.04
C TYR A 275 -17.12 5.88 14.74
N VAL A 276 -16.07 5.96 13.97
CA VAL A 276 -15.93 5.23 12.70
C VAL A 276 -14.81 4.21 12.83
N ILE A 277 -15.13 2.95 12.58
CA ILE A 277 -14.15 1.86 12.50
C ILE A 277 -13.96 1.56 11.02
N PRO A 278 -12.72 1.48 10.48
CA PRO A 278 -12.48 1.06 9.11
C PRO A 278 -13.13 -0.30 8.84
N LEU A 279 -13.87 -0.43 7.72
CA LEU A 279 -14.64 -1.64 7.42
C LEU A 279 -13.74 -2.85 7.17
N ASP A 280 -12.55 -2.62 6.64
CA ASP A 280 -11.51 -3.62 6.40
C ASP A 280 -10.90 -4.22 7.69
N ALA A 281 -11.01 -3.51 8.81
CA ALA A 281 -10.59 -4.00 10.11
C ALA A 281 -11.66 -4.88 10.80
N ILE A 282 -12.90 -4.91 10.29
CA ILE A 282 -14.02 -5.61 10.95
C ILE A 282 -14.12 -7.04 10.45
N VAL A 283 -14.07 -7.98 11.38
CA VAL A 283 -14.29 -9.40 11.12
C VAL A 283 -15.76 -9.76 11.20
N GLU A 284 -16.41 -9.37 12.30
CA GLU A 284 -17.85 -9.63 12.51
C GLU A 284 -18.42 -8.70 13.58
N CYS A 285 -19.74 -8.55 13.59
CA CYS A 285 -20.49 -7.80 14.62
C CYS A 285 -21.47 -8.73 15.31
N ILE A 286 -21.46 -8.74 16.65
CA ILE A 286 -22.22 -9.68 17.46
C ILE A 286 -23.11 -8.90 18.43
N GLU A 287 -24.40 -9.22 18.48
CA GLU A 287 -25.29 -8.69 19.51
C GLU A 287 -24.94 -9.29 20.89
N HIS A 288 -24.61 -8.47 21.84
CA HIS A 288 -24.32 -8.86 23.21
C HIS A 288 -25.45 -8.43 24.14
N ARG A 289 -26.05 -9.39 24.82
CA ARG A 289 -26.96 -9.08 25.92
C ARG A 289 -26.12 -8.85 27.15
N ALA A 290 -26.27 -7.71 27.79
CA ALA A 290 -25.54 -7.34 29.00
C ALA A 290 -25.68 -8.39 30.10
N LEU A 291 -24.79 -9.34 30.16
CA LEU A 291 -24.63 -10.33 31.20
C LEU A 291 -23.60 -9.80 32.20
N GLY A 292 -24.10 -9.03 33.18
CA GLY A 292 -23.38 -8.69 34.41
C GLY A 292 -21.97 -8.05 34.23
N ALA A 293 -21.77 -6.97 34.90
CA ALA A 293 -20.66 -5.99 34.77
C ALA A 293 -19.22 -6.46 35.04
N GLN A 294 -18.85 -7.72 34.94
CA GLN A 294 -17.54 -8.17 35.43
C GLN A 294 -16.67 -9.00 34.51
N ARG A 295 -17.06 -9.26 33.27
CA ARG A 295 -16.24 -10.05 32.37
C ARG A 295 -15.85 -9.21 31.15
N ASN A 296 -14.53 -9.00 30.96
CA ASN A 296 -13.97 -8.31 29.78
C ASN A 296 -13.49 -9.30 28.73
N TYR A 297 -14.14 -10.44 28.61
CA TYR A 297 -13.88 -11.42 27.57
C TYR A 297 -15.18 -12.08 27.07
N LEU A 298 -15.20 -12.41 25.81
CA LEU A 298 -16.27 -13.10 25.11
C LEU A 298 -15.77 -14.48 24.67
N ASN A 299 -16.58 -15.52 24.81
CA ASN A 299 -16.29 -16.80 24.16
C ASN A 299 -16.86 -16.77 22.75
N LEU A 300 -15.99 -16.68 21.75
CA LEU A 300 -16.35 -16.72 20.35
C LEU A 300 -15.85 -18.03 19.76
N ARG A 301 -16.79 -18.90 19.37
CA ARG A 301 -16.50 -20.20 18.73
C ARG A 301 -15.51 -21.09 19.51
N GLY A 302 -15.46 -20.97 20.83
CA GLY A 302 -14.56 -21.74 21.70
C GLY A 302 -13.29 -21.01 22.12
N GLU A 303 -13.02 -19.86 21.55
CA GLU A 303 -11.89 -19.00 21.92
C GLU A 303 -12.33 -17.86 22.83
N ALA A 304 -11.51 -17.55 23.83
CA ALA A 304 -11.75 -16.45 24.76
C ALA A 304 -11.10 -15.17 24.20
N LEU A 305 -11.92 -14.29 23.61
CA LEU A 305 -11.47 -13.01 23.09
C LEU A 305 -11.66 -11.91 24.15
N PRO A 306 -10.60 -11.16 24.51
CA PRO A 306 -10.76 -9.97 25.35
C PRO A 306 -11.46 -8.87 24.55
N PHE A 307 -12.27 -8.06 25.23
CA PHE A 307 -12.88 -6.88 24.62
C PHE A 307 -12.72 -5.64 25.51
N ILE A 308 -12.74 -4.49 24.87
CA ILE A 308 -12.68 -3.17 25.52
C ILE A 308 -14.05 -2.54 25.39
N ARG A 309 -14.61 -2.06 26.52
CA ARG A 309 -15.80 -1.23 26.45
C ARG A 309 -15.42 0.19 26.08
N LEU A 310 -15.88 0.64 24.94
CA LEU A 310 -15.61 2.01 24.47
C LEU A 310 -16.16 3.07 25.43
N ARG A 311 -17.25 2.77 26.17
CA ARG A 311 -17.75 3.64 27.24
C ARG A 311 -16.72 3.88 28.33
N ASP A 312 -16.08 2.81 28.78
CA ASP A 312 -15.07 2.88 29.84
C ASP A 312 -13.80 3.60 29.31
N LEU A 313 -13.44 3.32 28.03
CA LEU A 313 -12.27 3.93 27.38
C LEU A 313 -12.44 5.45 27.19
N PHE A 314 -13.65 5.89 26.85
CA PHE A 314 -13.95 7.31 26.61
C PHE A 314 -14.60 8.01 27.80
N GLU A 315 -14.64 7.37 28.97
CA GLU A 315 -15.18 7.93 30.23
C GLU A 315 -16.63 8.45 30.11
N ILE A 316 -17.50 7.71 29.39
CA ILE A 316 -18.90 8.09 29.17
C ILE A 316 -19.76 7.59 30.30
N GLU A 317 -20.29 8.51 31.11
CA GLU A 317 -21.04 8.21 32.35
C GLU A 317 -22.53 7.88 32.15
N THR A 318 -23.06 7.90 30.92
CA THR A 318 -24.47 7.60 30.66
C THR A 318 -24.81 6.11 30.89
N PRO A 319 -26.07 5.76 31.31
CA PRO A 319 -26.43 4.37 31.51
C PRO A 319 -26.26 3.50 30.28
N ALA A 320 -25.71 2.30 30.45
CA ALA A 320 -25.57 1.35 29.36
C ALA A 320 -26.94 0.97 28.76
N PRO A 321 -27.07 0.87 27.43
CA PRO A 321 -28.30 0.43 26.79
C PRO A 321 -28.59 -1.05 27.12
N ALA A 322 -29.84 -1.46 27.01
CA ALA A 322 -30.25 -2.85 27.27
C ALA A 322 -29.66 -3.85 26.26
N ARG A 323 -29.21 -3.37 25.13
CA ARG A 323 -28.54 -4.15 24.07
C ARG A 323 -27.26 -3.45 23.70
N GLU A 324 -26.16 -4.19 23.69
CA GLU A 324 -24.84 -3.75 23.25
C GLU A 324 -24.43 -4.60 22.08
N SER A 325 -23.57 -4.05 21.21
CA SER A 325 -22.94 -4.78 20.10
C SER A 325 -21.46 -4.86 20.34
N ILE A 326 -20.88 -6.02 20.09
CA ILE A 326 -19.43 -6.20 20.07
C ILE A 326 -18.98 -6.24 18.61
N VAL A 327 -18.03 -5.39 18.26
CA VAL A 327 -17.37 -5.38 16.95
C VAL A 327 -16.04 -6.10 17.11
N VAL A 328 -15.89 -7.23 16.44
CA VAL A 328 -14.63 -7.98 16.39
C VAL A 328 -13.76 -7.38 15.31
N VAL A 329 -12.56 -6.96 15.69
CA VAL A 329 -11.61 -6.31 14.78
C VAL A 329 -10.32 -7.12 14.72
N GLN A 330 -9.67 -7.06 13.57
CA GLN A 330 -8.36 -7.66 13.33
C GLN A 330 -7.38 -6.55 12.93
N PHE A 331 -6.19 -6.55 13.56
CA PHE A 331 -5.10 -5.61 13.28
C PHE A 331 -3.86 -6.34 12.77
#